data_b801681c530ebb34cbe61888d193fdf8
#
_entry.id   b801681c530ebb34cbe61888d193fdf8
#
_cell.length_a   1.000
_cell.length_b   1.000
_cell.length_c   1.000
_cell.angle_alpha   90.00
_cell.angle_beta   90.00
_cell.angle_gamma   90.00
#
_symmetry.space_group_name_H-M   'P 1'
#
loop_
_entity.id
_entity.type
_entity.pdbx_description
1 polymer ?
#
loop_
_entity_poly.entity_id
_entity_poly.type
_entity_poly.pdbx_seq_one_letter_code
_entity_poly.pdbx_strand_id
1 'polypeptide(L)'
;EYMARLLNSATCPVATFDCELEHPNLINITSNDEKGLYLSTKYMINHGHTAIAFVADYKISHVLANRFNGYKRALEENHIPFNPDYVYKYSPSYEGGIQAGREIASNNSPVTAAVTTADICAIGIMEGARLGGYRIPVDLSVIGYDNLTLCQYTLPKLTSVSQNIPQKALLATSLLLEKIRTGSVSSSCQPALDVEIVDRQSVISLY
;
A
#
# COMPACT_ATOMS: atom_id res chain seq x y z
N GLU A 1 -3.78 19.65 14.57
CA GLU A 1 -4.32 20.96 15.03
C GLU A 1 -5.04 21.73 13.92
N TYR A 2 -4.44 21.89 12.72
CA TYR A 2 -5.06 22.61 11.58
C TYR A 2 -6.36 21.93 11.12
N MET A 3 -6.36 20.61 10.90
CA MET A 3 -7.57 19.86 10.47
C MET A 3 -8.71 19.96 11.50
N ALA A 4 -8.41 19.86 12.78
CA ALA A 4 -9.41 20.00 13.85
C ALA A 4 -10.07 21.40 13.83
N ARG A 5 -9.30 22.47 13.57
CA ARG A 5 -9.83 23.82 13.40
C ARG A 5 -10.76 23.93 12.18
N LEU A 6 -10.38 23.34 11.05
CA LEU A 6 -11.23 23.29 9.86
C LEU A 6 -12.54 22.56 10.14
N LEU A 7 -12.49 21.40 10.80
CA LEU A 7 -13.68 20.62 11.13
C LEU A 7 -14.62 21.38 12.10
N ASN A 8 -14.06 22.10 13.08
CA ASN A 8 -14.86 22.94 14.00
C ASN A 8 -15.53 24.13 13.31
N SER A 9 -14.95 24.65 12.22
CA SER A 9 -15.52 25.75 11.44
C SER A 9 -16.41 25.28 10.27
N ALA A 10 -16.42 23.98 9.97
CA ALA A 10 -17.19 23.43 8.87
C ALA A 10 -18.70 23.49 9.14
N THR A 11 -19.43 24.10 8.23
CA THR A 11 -20.90 24.18 8.25
C THR A 11 -21.58 23.00 7.57
N CYS A 12 -20.80 22.09 6.99
CA CYS A 12 -21.28 20.88 6.33
C CYS A 12 -20.44 19.67 6.80
N PRO A 13 -20.95 18.44 6.69
CA PRO A 13 -20.19 17.24 6.98
C PRO A 13 -19.02 17.09 6.01
N VAL A 14 -17.92 16.49 6.51
CA VAL A 14 -16.67 16.26 5.77
C VAL A 14 -16.40 14.77 5.71
N ALA A 15 -16.03 14.26 4.54
CA ALA A 15 -15.50 12.90 4.42
C ALA A 15 -13.97 12.92 4.21
N THR A 16 -13.28 11.98 4.84
CA THR A 16 -11.85 11.76 4.69
C THR A 16 -11.58 10.29 4.42
N PHE A 17 -10.41 10.03 3.89
CA PHE A 17 -9.90 8.68 3.68
C PHE A 17 -8.67 8.46 4.55
N ASP A 18 -8.66 7.32 5.26
CA ASP A 18 -7.52 6.84 6.04
C ASP A 18 -6.97 7.89 7.05
N CYS A 19 -7.90 8.65 7.67
CA CYS A 19 -7.61 9.70 8.64
C CYS A 19 -7.74 9.16 10.08
N GLU A 20 -6.90 9.63 11.00
CA GLU A 20 -6.93 9.24 12.41
C GLU A 20 -7.82 10.14 13.29
N LEU A 21 -8.34 11.22 12.73
CA LEU A 21 -9.12 12.16 13.50
C LEU A 21 -10.55 11.65 13.71
N GLU A 22 -11.02 11.79 14.93
CA GLU A 22 -12.43 11.62 15.30
C GLU A 22 -13.09 13.01 15.51
N HIS A 23 -14.19 13.24 14.83
CA HIS A 23 -14.97 14.47 14.96
C HIS A 23 -16.43 14.23 14.57
N PRO A 24 -17.43 14.85 15.27
CA PRO A 24 -18.84 14.66 14.96
C PRO A 24 -19.23 14.96 13.51
N ASN A 25 -18.55 15.90 12.85
CA ASN A 25 -18.80 16.27 11.45
C ASN A 25 -17.93 15.46 10.46
N LEU A 26 -17.07 14.57 10.94
CA LEU A 26 -16.19 13.78 10.09
C LEU A 26 -16.80 12.39 9.83
N ILE A 27 -16.71 11.97 8.57
CA ILE A 27 -16.94 10.59 8.13
C ILE A 27 -15.60 10.08 7.62
N ASN A 28 -15.02 9.08 8.28
CA ASN A 28 -13.73 8.53 7.88
C ASN A 28 -13.92 7.15 7.25
N ILE A 29 -13.47 7.00 6.01
CA ILE A 29 -13.49 5.74 5.28
C ILE A 29 -12.09 5.17 5.27
N THR A 30 -11.90 3.99 5.84
CA THR A 30 -10.59 3.34 5.93
C THR A 30 -10.53 2.06 5.11
N SER A 31 -9.34 1.61 4.79
CA SER A 31 -9.06 0.28 4.27
C SER A 31 -8.31 -0.56 5.31
N ASN A 32 -8.37 -1.87 5.15
CA ASN A 32 -7.59 -2.78 6.00
C ASN A 32 -6.12 -2.82 5.53
N ASP A 33 -5.38 -1.77 5.90
CA ASP A 33 -3.98 -1.56 5.50
C ASP A 33 -3.06 -2.69 5.96
N GLU A 34 -3.26 -3.20 7.18
CA GLU A 34 -2.49 -4.33 7.70
C GLU A 34 -2.72 -5.58 6.85
N LYS A 35 -3.98 -5.90 6.55
CA LYS A 35 -4.33 -7.02 5.66
C LYS A 35 -3.70 -6.86 4.28
N GLY A 36 -3.66 -5.65 3.73
CA GLY A 36 -3.11 -5.40 2.40
C GLY A 36 -1.65 -5.81 2.28
N LEU A 37 -0.80 -5.34 3.20
CA LEU A 37 0.63 -5.72 3.20
C LEU A 37 0.87 -7.14 3.69
N TYR A 38 0.00 -7.67 4.56
CA TYR A 38 0.01 -9.09 4.88
C TYR A 38 -0.23 -9.94 3.63
N LEU A 39 -1.25 -9.62 2.84
CA LEU A 39 -1.59 -10.38 1.63
C LEU A 39 -0.48 -10.29 0.57
N SER A 40 0.08 -9.10 0.31
CA SER A 40 1.16 -8.94 -0.68
C SER A 40 2.43 -9.68 -0.27
N THR A 41 2.80 -9.63 1.02
CA THR A 41 3.96 -10.36 1.53
C THR A 41 3.72 -11.87 1.49
N LYS A 42 2.54 -12.32 1.93
CA LYS A 42 2.13 -13.72 1.87
C LYS A 42 2.09 -14.25 0.43
N TYR A 43 1.65 -13.42 -0.51
CA TYR A 43 1.67 -13.75 -1.93
C TYR A 43 3.09 -14.01 -2.43
N MET A 44 4.06 -13.15 -2.08
CA MET A 44 5.48 -13.37 -2.40
C MET A 44 6.02 -14.66 -1.78
N ILE A 45 5.69 -14.92 -0.51
CA ILE A 45 6.11 -16.15 0.19
C ILE A 45 5.56 -17.40 -0.51
N ASN A 46 4.29 -17.37 -0.91
CA ASN A 46 3.66 -18.47 -1.64
C ASN A 46 4.28 -18.72 -3.03
N HIS A 47 5.02 -17.75 -3.58
CA HIS A 47 5.80 -17.87 -4.81
C HIS A 47 7.27 -18.22 -4.55
N GLY A 48 7.63 -18.60 -3.32
CA GLY A 48 8.98 -19.08 -2.96
C GLY A 48 9.94 -17.99 -2.52
N HIS A 49 9.53 -16.71 -2.47
CA HIS A 49 10.41 -15.65 -2.02
C HIS A 49 10.53 -15.62 -0.50
N THR A 50 11.75 -15.55 0.01
CA THR A 50 12.06 -15.42 1.45
C THR A 50 12.84 -14.15 1.78
N ALA A 51 13.57 -13.59 0.82
CA ALA A 51 14.27 -12.31 0.94
C ALA A 51 13.42 -11.22 0.26
N ILE A 52 12.49 -10.65 1.05
CA ILE A 52 11.46 -9.72 0.57
C ILE A 52 11.75 -8.32 1.11
N ALA A 53 11.99 -7.35 0.23
CA ALA A 53 12.14 -5.94 0.61
C ALA A 53 10.78 -5.31 0.93
N PHE A 54 10.76 -4.45 1.96
CA PHE A 54 9.69 -3.51 2.22
C PHE A 54 10.17 -2.09 1.90
N VAL A 55 9.51 -1.44 0.94
CA VAL A 55 9.88 -0.08 0.50
C VAL A 55 8.79 0.91 0.89
N ALA A 56 9.13 1.90 1.74
CA ALA A 56 8.17 2.84 2.30
C ALA A 56 8.79 4.18 2.69
N ASP A 57 7.95 5.14 3.07
CA ASP A 57 8.35 6.49 3.48
C ASP A 57 9.19 6.50 4.78
N TYR A 58 9.93 7.58 4.96
CA TYR A 58 10.60 7.92 6.24
C TYR A 58 9.61 8.34 7.33
N LYS A 59 8.47 8.95 6.94
CA LYS A 59 7.47 9.45 7.87
C LYS A 59 6.54 8.34 8.30
N ILE A 60 6.58 8.02 9.58
CA ILE A 60 5.64 7.06 10.18
C ILE A 60 4.27 7.73 10.29
N SER A 61 3.28 7.19 9.56
CA SER A 61 1.86 7.44 9.76
C SER A 61 1.20 6.17 10.31
N HIS A 62 -0.01 6.29 10.83
CA HIS A 62 -0.78 5.12 11.26
C HIS A 62 -0.97 4.10 10.12
N VAL A 63 -1.31 4.58 8.93
CA VAL A 63 -1.42 3.77 7.70
C VAL A 63 -0.12 3.00 7.45
N LEU A 64 1.02 3.70 7.50
CA LEU A 64 2.32 3.05 7.27
C LEU A 64 2.65 2.04 8.38
N ALA A 65 2.34 2.36 9.65
CA ALA A 65 2.55 1.44 10.76
C ALA A 65 1.73 0.15 10.59
N ASN A 66 0.45 0.27 10.21
CA ASN A 66 -0.42 -0.87 9.94
C ASN A 66 0.11 -1.71 8.75
N ARG A 67 0.50 -1.06 7.66
CA ARG A 67 1.11 -1.74 6.51
C ARG A 67 2.37 -2.50 6.93
N PHE A 68 3.27 -1.87 7.67
CA PHE A 68 4.49 -2.51 8.16
C PHE A 68 4.20 -3.68 9.12
N ASN A 69 3.17 -3.57 9.98
CA ASN A 69 2.74 -4.68 10.82
C ASN A 69 2.25 -5.87 9.99
N GLY A 70 1.49 -5.62 8.92
CA GLY A 70 1.06 -6.68 7.99
C GLY A 70 2.23 -7.41 7.34
N TYR A 71 3.24 -6.67 6.88
CA TYR A 71 4.47 -7.24 6.34
C TYR A 71 5.19 -8.13 7.37
N LYS A 72 5.43 -7.63 8.59
CA LYS A 72 6.09 -8.41 9.66
C LYS A 72 5.30 -9.66 10.04
N ARG A 73 3.98 -9.53 10.19
CA ARG A 73 3.12 -10.66 10.55
C ARG A 73 3.18 -11.77 9.50
N ALA A 74 3.18 -11.42 8.21
CA ALA A 74 3.29 -12.41 7.15
C ALA A 74 4.62 -13.17 7.19
N LEU A 75 5.73 -12.50 7.49
CA LEU A 75 7.03 -13.16 7.68
C LEU A 75 7.01 -14.09 8.89
N GLU A 76 6.54 -13.61 10.04
CA GLU A 76 6.48 -14.34 11.30
C GLU A 76 5.67 -15.62 11.19
N GLU A 77 4.44 -15.54 10.65
CA GLU A 77 3.55 -16.69 10.46
C GLU A 77 4.12 -17.75 9.49
N ASN A 78 5.11 -17.37 8.67
CA ASN A 78 5.78 -18.30 7.77
C ASN A 78 7.21 -18.63 8.20
N HIS A 79 7.57 -18.32 9.44
CA HIS A 79 8.88 -18.62 10.04
C HIS A 79 10.05 -18.00 9.26
N ILE A 80 9.86 -16.88 8.59
CA ILE A 80 10.90 -16.10 7.91
C ILE A 80 11.38 -15.01 8.88
N PRO A 81 12.66 -15.00 9.28
CA PRO A 81 13.19 -13.97 10.17
C PRO A 81 13.05 -12.57 9.54
N PHE A 82 12.54 -11.62 10.32
CA PHE A 82 12.57 -10.22 9.91
C PHE A 82 14.02 -9.72 9.83
N ASN A 83 14.40 -9.15 8.69
CA ASN A 83 15.71 -8.52 8.50
C ASN A 83 15.53 -7.01 8.29
N PRO A 84 16.05 -6.15 9.19
CA PRO A 84 15.96 -4.70 9.04
C PRO A 84 16.67 -4.15 7.79
N ASP A 85 17.68 -4.87 7.26
CA ASP A 85 18.39 -4.48 6.04
C ASP A 85 17.52 -4.58 4.77
N TYR A 86 16.36 -5.24 4.86
CA TYR A 86 15.38 -5.31 3.78
C TYR A 86 14.32 -4.21 3.85
N VAL A 87 14.47 -3.25 4.78
CA VAL A 87 13.57 -2.10 4.91
C VAL A 87 14.20 -0.88 4.26
N TYR A 88 13.74 -0.57 3.06
CA TYR A 88 14.22 0.56 2.26
C TYR A 88 13.33 1.78 2.51
N LYS A 89 13.94 2.88 2.97
CA LYS A 89 13.23 4.11 3.33
C LYS A 89 13.38 5.13 2.20
N TYR A 90 12.31 5.27 1.42
CA TYR A 90 12.24 6.22 0.31
C TYR A 90 10.85 6.84 0.24
N SER A 91 10.77 8.04 -0.34
CA SER A 91 9.46 8.65 -0.62
C SER A 91 8.59 7.71 -1.47
N PRO A 92 7.28 7.58 -1.19
CA PRO A 92 6.36 6.77 -1.99
C PRO A 92 6.03 7.45 -3.33
N SER A 93 7.06 7.88 -4.05
CA SER A 93 7.03 8.52 -5.36
C SER A 93 7.73 7.65 -6.41
N TYR A 94 7.59 8.02 -7.67
CA TYR A 94 8.30 7.36 -8.77
C TYR A 94 9.82 7.46 -8.61
N GLU A 95 10.32 8.65 -8.26
CA GLU A 95 11.74 8.92 -8.05
C GLU A 95 12.31 8.15 -6.86
N GLY A 96 11.55 8.10 -5.75
CA GLY A 96 11.92 7.30 -4.57
C GLY A 96 11.96 5.81 -4.90
N GLY A 97 11.02 5.33 -5.71
CA GLY A 97 11.03 3.98 -6.25
C GLY A 97 12.26 3.66 -7.09
N ILE A 98 12.66 4.59 -8.00
CA ILE A 98 13.88 4.44 -8.81
C ILE A 98 15.11 4.30 -7.91
N GLN A 99 15.22 5.10 -6.86
CA GLN A 99 16.35 5.03 -5.93
C GLN A 99 16.38 3.68 -5.20
N ALA A 100 15.24 3.24 -4.67
CA ALA A 100 15.11 1.94 -4.02
C ALA A 100 15.46 0.78 -4.96
N GLY A 101 14.94 0.79 -6.19
CA GLY A 101 15.21 -0.24 -7.18
C GLY A 101 16.68 -0.33 -7.58
N ARG A 102 17.36 0.81 -7.73
CA ARG A 102 18.81 0.86 -8.00
C ARG A 102 19.61 0.32 -6.81
N GLU A 103 19.24 0.68 -5.59
CA GLU A 103 19.92 0.19 -4.39
C GLU A 103 19.76 -1.33 -4.27
N ILE A 104 18.56 -1.86 -4.43
CA ILE A 104 18.29 -3.30 -4.44
C ILE A 104 19.17 -4.01 -5.49
N ALA A 105 19.29 -3.45 -6.70
CA ALA A 105 20.04 -4.05 -7.78
C ALA A 105 21.59 -3.90 -7.63
N SER A 106 22.06 -2.88 -6.89
CA SER A 106 23.51 -2.54 -6.84
C SER A 106 24.30 -3.32 -5.78
N ASN A 107 23.66 -3.83 -4.74
CA ASN A 107 24.35 -4.27 -3.51
C ASN A 107 24.58 -5.79 -3.42
N ASN A 108 24.54 -6.55 -4.52
CA ASN A 108 24.47 -8.03 -4.45
C ASN A 108 23.47 -8.49 -3.38
N SER A 109 22.39 -7.73 -3.23
CA SER A 109 21.35 -7.99 -2.26
C SER A 109 20.75 -9.37 -2.52
N PRO A 110 20.52 -10.19 -1.50
CA PRO A 110 19.79 -11.44 -1.68
C PRO A 110 18.29 -11.23 -1.93
N VAL A 111 17.82 -9.98 -1.96
CA VAL A 111 16.42 -9.62 -2.17
C VAL A 111 15.96 -10.06 -3.55
N THR A 112 14.93 -10.89 -3.58
CA THR A 112 14.31 -11.40 -4.82
C THR A 112 12.90 -10.87 -5.05
N ALA A 113 12.34 -10.17 -4.06
CA ALA A 113 11.00 -9.59 -4.13
C ALA A 113 10.94 -8.26 -3.39
N ALA A 114 10.08 -7.36 -3.84
CA ALA A 114 9.80 -6.09 -3.19
C ALA A 114 8.29 -5.85 -3.06
N VAL A 115 7.84 -5.47 -1.87
CA VAL A 115 6.50 -4.96 -1.59
C VAL A 115 6.60 -3.49 -1.20
N THR A 116 5.67 -2.67 -1.65
CA THR A 116 5.67 -1.23 -1.38
C THR A 116 4.28 -0.70 -1.06
N THR A 117 4.23 0.53 -0.62
CA THR A 117 3.02 1.18 -0.12
C THR A 117 2.27 2.01 -1.16
N ALA A 118 2.73 2.02 -2.43
CA ALA A 118 2.07 2.74 -3.53
C ALA A 118 2.49 2.17 -4.89
N ASP A 119 1.57 2.11 -5.85
CA ASP A 119 1.85 1.65 -7.21
C ASP A 119 2.88 2.51 -7.94
N ILE A 120 2.82 3.81 -7.75
CA ILE A 120 3.78 4.71 -8.39
C ILE A 120 5.21 4.45 -7.94
N CYS A 121 5.38 4.10 -6.65
CA CYS A 121 6.68 3.68 -6.11
C CYS A 121 7.10 2.32 -6.69
N ALA A 122 6.17 1.36 -6.79
CA ALA A 122 6.44 0.05 -7.40
C ALA A 122 6.92 0.18 -8.85
N ILE A 123 6.29 1.06 -9.65
CA ILE A 123 6.70 1.36 -11.03
C ILE A 123 8.12 1.95 -11.04
N GLY A 124 8.42 2.84 -10.09
CA GLY A 124 9.76 3.38 -9.90
C GLY A 124 10.79 2.29 -9.55
N ILE A 125 10.44 1.35 -8.65
CA ILE A 125 11.29 0.21 -8.28
C ILE A 125 11.62 -0.64 -9.51
N MET A 126 10.61 -0.95 -10.33
CA MET A 126 10.80 -1.72 -11.56
C MET A 126 11.78 -1.02 -12.51
N GLU A 127 11.64 0.29 -12.71
CA GLU A 127 12.53 1.07 -13.57
C GLU A 127 13.95 1.18 -12.96
N GLY A 128 14.06 1.46 -11.66
CA GLY A 128 15.34 1.55 -10.96
C GLY A 128 16.13 0.23 -11.00
N ALA A 129 15.44 -0.89 -10.77
CA ALA A 129 16.05 -2.22 -10.85
C ALA A 129 16.49 -2.54 -12.29
N ARG A 130 15.68 -2.20 -13.30
CA ARG A 130 16.02 -2.35 -14.71
C ARG A 130 17.27 -1.54 -15.09
N LEU A 131 17.39 -0.31 -14.60
CA LEU A 131 18.58 0.54 -14.79
C LEU A 131 19.82 -0.04 -14.07
N GLY A 132 19.62 -0.81 -13.01
CA GLY A 132 20.65 -1.60 -12.32
C GLY A 132 20.97 -2.95 -12.99
N GLY A 133 20.33 -3.27 -14.13
CA GLY A 133 20.56 -4.50 -14.90
C GLY A 133 19.65 -5.68 -14.54
N TYR A 134 18.69 -5.49 -13.62
CA TYR A 134 17.74 -6.54 -13.24
C TYR A 134 16.57 -6.63 -14.22
N ARG A 135 16.08 -7.84 -14.40
CA ARG A 135 14.88 -8.14 -15.20
C ARG A 135 13.69 -8.38 -14.27
N ILE A 136 12.60 -7.71 -14.52
CA ILE A 136 11.36 -7.91 -13.79
C ILE A 136 10.47 -8.87 -14.59
N PRO A 137 9.91 -9.91 -13.99
CA PRO A 137 10.02 -10.36 -12.60
C PRO A 137 11.18 -11.33 -12.31
N VAL A 138 12.04 -11.63 -13.29
CA VAL A 138 13.01 -12.76 -13.25
C VAL A 138 14.04 -12.59 -12.13
N ASP A 139 14.60 -11.40 -11.99
CA ASP A 139 15.65 -11.11 -11.00
C ASP A 139 15.05 -10.41 -9.75
N LEU A 140 13.90 -9.74 -9.92
CA LEU A 140 13.16 -9.09 -8.82
C LEU A 140 11.67 -9.10 -9.13
N SER A 141 10.88 -9.73 -8.27
CA SER A 141 9.42 -9.64 -8.24
C SER A 141 8.96 -8.37 -7.52
N VAL A 142 7.91 -7.68 -8.00
CA VAL A 142 7.42 -6.43 -7.40
C VAL A 142 5.90 -6.45 -7.26
N ILE A 143 5.39 -6.07 -6.07
CA ILE A 143 3.96 -5.82 -5.82
C ILE A 143 3.77 -4.37 -5.38
N GLY A 144 2.80 -3.68 -6.02
CA GLY A 144 2.36 -2.34 -5.68
C GLY A 144 1.18 -2.30 -4.69
N TYR A 145 0.65 -1.10 -4.49
CA TYR A 145 -0.51 -0.84 -3.65
C TYR A 145 -1.34 0.28 -4.29
N ASP A 146 -2.66 0.17 -4.29
CA ASP A 146 -3.74 1.03 -4.78
C ASP A 146 -4.48 0.48 -6.01
N ASN A 147 -3.86 -0.39 -6.82
CA ASN A 147 -4.40 -0.92 -8.07
C ASN A 147 -4.81 0.18 -9.06
N LEU A 148 -3.92 1.15 -9.26
CA LEU A 148 -4.13 2.22 -10.23
C LEU A 148 -4.19 1.68 -11.67
N THR A 149 -4.90 2.39 -12.53
CA THR A 149 -5.01 2.03 -13.96
C THR A 149 -3.64 1.89 -14.64
N LEU A 150 -2.63 2.64 -14.18
CA LEU A 150 -1.25 2.56 -14.65
C LEU A 150 -0.64 1.16 -14.55
N CYS A 151 -1.07 0.34 -13.57
CA CYS A 151 -0.58 -1.04 -13.41
C CYS A 151 -0.81 -1.92 -14.63
N GLN A 152 -1.81 -1.59 -15.47
CA GLN A 152 -2.14 -2.32 -16.69
C GLN A 152 -1.25 -1.94 -17.87
N TYR A 153 -0.55 -0.81 -17.79
CA TYR A 153 0.26 -0.24 -18.87
C TYR A 153 1.76 -0.42 -18.68
N THR A 154 2.18 -0.94 -17.50
CA THR A 154 3.59 -1.29 -17.28
C THR A 154 3.99 -2.56 -18.03
N LEU A 155 5.30 -2.74 -18.26
CA LEU A 155 5.89 -3.96 -18.82
C LEU A 155 7.02 -4.44 -17.89
N PRO A 156 6.80 -5.61 -17.21
CA PRO A 156 5.56 -6.40 -17.11
C PRO A 156 4.43 -5.63 -16.40
N LYS A 157 3.16 -6.09 -16.58
CA LYS A 157 2.00 -5.49 -15.88
C LYS A 157 2.13 -5.69 -14.38
N LEU A 158 1.92 -4.63 -13.61
CA LEU A 158 2.14 -4.62 -12.16
C LEU A 158 1.03 -5.32 -11.38
N THR A 159 1.37 -6.36 -10.63
CA THR A 159 0.55 -6.96 -9.57
C THR A 159 0.43 -5.96 -8.42
N SER A 160 -0.77 -5.78 -7.87
CA SER A 160 -1.02 -4.73 -6.88
C SER A 160 -2.12 -5.11 -5.89
N VAL A 161 -2.07 -4.52 -4.69
CA VAL A 161 -3.17 -4.56 -3.72
C VAL A 161 -4.25 -3.57 -4.14
N SER A 162 -5.48 -4.03 -4.30
CA SER A 162 -6.64 -3.19 -4.57
C SER A 162 -7.29 -2.75 -3.27
N GLN A 163 -7.44 -1.44 -3.09
CA GLN A 163 -8.22 -0.83 -2.02
C GLN A 163 -9.69 -0.59 -2.42
N ASN A 164 -10.10 -0.98 -3.60
CA ASN A 164 -11.42 -0.72 -4.17
C ASN A 164 -11.81 0.78 -4.08
N ILE A 165 -10.98 1.64 -4.64
CA ILE A 165 -11.15 3.11 -4.62
C ILE A 165 -12.56 3.54 -5.07
N PRO A 166 -13.18 2.95 -6.12
CA PRO A 166 -14.55 3.29 -6.49
C PRO A 166 -15.56 3.03 -5.36
N GLN A 167 -15.44 1.91 -4.65
CA GLN A 167 -16.32 1.59 -3.51
C GLN A 167 -16.10 2.56 -2.34
N LYS A 168 -14.84 2.94 -2.05
CA LYS A 168 -14.52 3.99 -1.07
C LYS A 168 -15.25 5.29 -1.40
N ALA A 169 -15.19 5.74 -2.66
CA ALA A 169 -15.82 6.97 -3.10
C ALA A 169 -17.36 6.91 -3.01
N LEU A 170 -17.96 5.79 -3.43
CA LEU A 170 -19.39 5.57 -3.33
C LEU A 170 -19.88 5.58 -1.88
N LEU A 171 -19.17 4.88 -0.99
CA LEU A 171 -19.50 4.83 0.44
C LEU A 171 -19.39 6.22 1.07
N ALA A 172 -18.29 6.95 0.83
CA ALA A 172 -18.11 8.31 1.32
C ALA A 172 -19.25 9.24 0.88
N THR A 173 -19.62 9.17 -0.40
CA THR A 173 -20.71 9.98 -0.97
C THR A 173 -22.05 9.63 -0.35
N SER A 174 -22.37 8.34 -0.20
CA SER A 174 -23.63 7.87 0.40
C SER A 174 -23.78 8.35 1.84
N LEU A 175 -22.72 8.21 2.65
CA LEU A 175 -22.72 8.64 4.04
C LEU A 175 -22.77 10.16 4.20
N LEU A 176 -22.12 10.92 3.32
CA LEU A 176 -22.25 12.37 3.27
C LEU A 176 -23.70 12.80 2.99
N LEU A 177 -24.34 12.20 1.99
CA LEU A 177 -25.74 12.50 1.65
C LEU A 177 -26.70 12.11 2.79
N GLU A 178 -26.48 10.98 3.43
CA GLU A 178 -27.25 10.56 4.61
C GLU A 178 -27.12 11.59 5.71
N LYS A 179 -25.91 11.99 6.07
CA LYS A 179 -25.65 12.97 7.13
C LYS A 179 -26.23 14.35 6.83
N ILE A 180 -26.19 14.79 5.57
CA ILE A 180 -26.81 16.06 5.14
C ILE A 180 -28.34 16.01 5.32
N ARG A 181 -28.97 14.87 5.01
CA ARG A 181 -30.44 14.72 5.06
C ARG A 181 -30.97 14.50 6.47
N THR A 182 -30.27 13.74 7.30
CA THR A 182 -30.78 13.26 8.59
C THR A 182 -30.10 13.91 9.80
N GLY A 183 -29.01 14.65 9.59
CA GLY A 183 -28.16 15.18 10.66
C GLY A 183 -27.24 14.15 11.32
N SER A 184 -27.37 12.87 11.00
CA SER A 184 -26.60 11.78 11.57
C SER A 184 -26.25 10.74 10.50
N VAL A 185 -25.32 9.85 10.81
CA VAL A 185 -25.07 8.62 10.02
C VAL A 185 -25.46 7.41 10.85
N SER A 186 -26.00 6.39 10.20
CA SER A 186 -26.52 5.17 10.84
C SER A 186 -25.46 4.37 11.59
N SER A 187 -24.17 4.62 11.35
CA SER A 187 -23.07 4.01 12.07
C SER A 187 -21.89 4.96 12.12
N SER A 188 -21.49 5.36 13.32
CA SER A 188 -20.28 6.17 13.55
C SER A 188 -18.98 5.39 13.36
N CYS A 189 -19.06 4.07 13.30
CA CYS A 189 -17.90 3.19 13.08
C CYS A 189 -18.19 2.30 11.88
N GLN A 190 -17.69 2.67 10.70
CA GLN A 190 -17.71 1.80 9.54
C GLN A 190 -16.51 0.84 9.63
N PRO A 191 -16.71 -0.47 9.40
CA PRO A 191 -15.58 -1.38 9.30
C PRO A 191 -14.67 -0.96 8.16
N ALA A 192 -13.36 -1.13 8.34
CA ALA A 192 -12.39 -0.89 7.28
C ALA A 192 -12.75 -1.72 6.03
N LEU A 193 -12.75 -1.10 4.86
CA LEU A 193 -13.00 -1.80 3.60
C LEU A 193 -11.95 -2.88 3.37
N ASP A 194 -12.40 -4.00 2.86
CA ASP A 194 -11.53 -5.12 2.54
C ASP A 194 -10.65 -4.82 1.33
N VAL A 195 -9.53 -5.53 1.26
CA VAL A 195 -8.51 -5.39 0.21
C VAL A 195 -8.18 -6.76 -0.38
N GLU A 196 -7.74 -6.77 -1.64
CA GLU A 196 -7.42 -7.99 -2.37
C GLU A 196 -6.17 -7.80 -3.25
N ILE A 197 -5.52 -8.91 -3.62
CA ILE A 197 -4.45 -8.90 -4.62
C ILE A 197 -5.07 -8.99 -6.01
N VAL A 198 -4.66 -8.07 -6.87
CA VAL A 198 -4.91 -8.14 -8.32
C VAL A 198 -3.64 -8.64 -8.99
N ASP A 199 -3.64 -9.93 -9.27
CA ASP A 199 -2.51 -10.62 -9.89
C ASP A 199 -2.34 -10.21 -11.37
N ARG A 200 -1.05 -10.02 -11.78
CA ARG A 200 -0.65 -9.69 -13.15
C ARG A 200 0.65 -10.42 -13.55
N GLN A 201 1.70 -9.65 -13.87
CA GLN A 201 2.91 -10.21 -14.51
C GLN A 201 4.23 -9.84 -13.80
N SER A 202 4.17 -9.03 -12.73
CA SER A 202 5.37 -8.53 -12.05
C SER A 202 5.88 -9.45 -10.94
N VAL A 203 5.31 -10.64 -10.80
CA VAL A 203 5.74 -11.66 -9.83
C VAL A 203 6.00 -12.97 -10.56
N ILE A 204 7.08 -13.65 -10.21
CA ILE A 204 7.43 -14.98 -10.69
C ILE A 204 7.46 -15.97 -9.53
N SER A 205 7.12 -17.25 -9.83
CA SER A 205 7.36 -18.34 -8.89
C SER A 205 8.82 -18.81 -8.99
N LEU A 206 9.43 -19.08 -7.85
CA LEU A 206 10.78 -19.66 -7.74
C LEU A 206 10.78 -21.19 -7.64
N TYR A 207 9.59 -21.82 -7.76
CA TYR A 207 9.41 -23.28 -7.79
C TYR A 207 9.34 -23.81 -9.21
#